data_1226caab20d73845c731fe65c65bf878
#
_entry.id   1226caab20d73845c731fe65c65bf878
#
_cell.length_a   1.000
_cell.length_b   1.000
_cell.length_c   1.000
_cell.angle_alpha   90.00
_cell.angle_beta   90.00
_cell.angle_gamma   90.00
#
_symmetry.space_group_name_H-M   'P 1'
#
loop_
_entity.id
_entity.type
_entity.pdbx_description
1 polymer ?
#
loop_
_entity_poly.entity_id
_entity_poly.type
_entity_poly.pdbx_seq_one_letter_code
_entity_poly.pdbx_strand_id
1 'polypeptide(L)'
;MYTQFSAPAFERDVKKCIKKHWDMDAFKDAVTAVVYSDEKPIPQQYNDHALTGDKQGLRELHVGGRKSDWLIIYEIDGDKVWFSRTGTHDELYRR
;
A
#
# COMPACT_ATOMS: atom_id res chain seq x y z
N MET A 1 -0.77 15.51 -7.06
CA MET A 1 0.10 14.32 -6.88
C MET A 1 0.91 14.47 -5.61
N TYR A 2 0.86 13.48 -4.74
CA TYR A 2 1.71 13.47 -3.53
C TYR A 2 3.17 13.21 -3.88
N THR A 3 4.09 13.78 -3.10
CA THR A 3 5.50 13.42 -3.18
C THR A 3 5.66 12.07 -2.50
N GLN A 4 6.28 11.12 -3.19
CA GLN A 4 6.35 9.72 -2.79
C GLN A 4 7.64 9.39 -2.04
N PHE A 5 7.49 8.71 -0.90
CA PHE A 5 8.60 8.20 -0.11
C PHE A 5 8.33 6.74 0.24
N SER A 6 9.41 5.98 0.46
CA SER A 6 9.31 4.56 0.80
C SER A 6 10.24 4.25 1.97
N ALA A 7 9.72 3.52 2.96
CA ALA A 7 10.54 3.02 4.05
C ALA A 7 11.46 1.90 3.53
N PRO A 8 12.64 1.71 4.14
CA PRO A 8 13.53 0.59 3.75
C PRO A 8 12.83 -0.77 3.79
N ALA A 9 11.94 -0.98 4.77
CA ALA A 9 11.17 -2.22 4.87
C ALA A 9 10.26 -2.41 3.66
N PHE A 10 9.63 -1.32 3.17
CA PHE A 10 8.79 -1.38 1.98
C PHE A 10 9.60 -1.81 0.76
N GLU A 11 10.79 -1.25 0.59
CA GLU A 11 11.65 -1.59 -0.55
C GLU A 11 12.08 -3.05 -0.51
N ARG A 12 12.39 -3.58 0.68
CA ARG A 12 12.69 -5.01 0.85
C ARG A 12 11.49 -5.88 0.52
N ASP A 13 10.29 -5.45 0.95
CA ASP A 13 9.05 -6.16 0.66
C ASP A 13 8.81 -6.23 -0.85
N VAL A 14 9.02 -5.11 -1.57
CA VAL A 14 8.84 -5.06 -3.03
C VAL A 14 9.75 -6.06 -3.72
N LYS A 15 11.01 -6.16 -3.28
CA LYS A 15 11.96 -7.13 -3.86
C LYS A 15 11.45 -8.56 -3.69
N LYS A 16 10.84 -8.87 -2.53
CA LYS A 16 10.25 -10.20 -2.29
C LYS A 16 9.08 -10.47 -3.22
N CYS A 17 8.24 -9.46 -3.45
CA CYS A 17 7.11 -9.60 -4.38
C CYS A 17 7.59 -9.89 -5.80
N ILE A 18 8.65 -9.21 -6.24
CA ILE A 18 9.25 -9.43 -7.55
C ILE A 18 9.77 -10.88 -7.65
N LYS A 19 10.46 -11.35 -6.62
CA LYS A 19 10.99 -12.73 -6.61
C LYS A 19 9.89 -13.78 -6.66
N LYS A 20 8.74 -13.49 -6.07
CA LYS A 20 7.58 -14.39 -6.08
C LYS A 20 6.79 -14.31 -7.39
N HIS A 21 7.21 -13.47 -8.32
CA HIS A 21 6.54 -13.25 -9.61
C HIS A 21 5.10 -12.75 -9.46
N TRP A 22 4.84 -11.94 -8.44
CA TRP A 22 3.55 -11.31 -8.25
C TRP A 22 3.33 -10.26 -9.35
N ASP A 23 2.05 -9.94 -9.61
CA ASP A 23 1.66 -9.01 -10.68
C ASP A 23 2.11 -7.58 -10.34
N MET A 24 3.30 -7.22 -10.79
CA MET A 24 3.86 -5.90 -10.50
C MET A 24 3.16 -4.77 -11.27
N ASP A 25 2.44 -5.08 -12.35
CA ASP A 25 1.61 -4.09 -13.04
C ASP A 25 0.42 -3.70 -12.15
N ALA A 26 -0.22 -4.67 -11.51
CA ALA A 26 -1.28 -4.42 -10.54
C ALA A 26 -0.77 -3.60 -9.36
N PHE A 27 0.43 -3.91 -8.89
CA PHE A 27 1.08 -3.18 -7.81
C PHE A 27 1.31 -1.72 -8.19
N LYS A 28 1.85 -1.49 -9.38
CA LYS A 28 2.13 -0.16 -9.89
C LYS A 28 0.85 0.66 -10.01
N ASP A 29 -0.23 0.04 -10.48
CA ASP A 29 -1.53 0.70 -10.59
C ASP A 29 -2.04 1.13 -9.20
N ALA A 30 -1.89 0.26 -8.20
CA ALA A 30 -2.31 0.57 -6.83
C ALA A 30 -1.50 1.72 -6.24
N VAL A 31 -0.18 1.69 -6.40
CA VAL A 31 0.70 2.77 -5.95
C VAL A 31 0.32 4.09 -6.61
N THR A 32 0.08 4.07 -7.92
CA THR A 32 -0.31 5.25 -8.68
C THR A 32 -1.63 5.82 -8.16
N ALA A 33 -2.61 4.95 -7.85
CA ALA A 33 -3.89 5.39 -7.30
C ALA A 33 -3.71 6.16 -5.99
N VAL A 34 -2.80 5.71 -5.14
CA VAL A 34 -2.50 6.40 -3.87
C VAL A 34 -1.81 7.73 -4.12
N VAL A 35 -0.81 7.75 -5.00
CA VAL A 35 -0.02 8.97 -5.28
C VAL A 35 -0.90 10.08 -5.83
N TYR A 36 -1.93 9.75 -6.60
CA TYR A 36 -2.84 10.73 -7.19
C TYR A 36 -4.15 10.91 -6.40
N SER A 37 -4.23 10.39 -5.17
CA SER A 37 -5.49 10.41 -4.41
C SER A 37 -5.87 11.81 -3.91
N ASP A 38 -4.98 12.79 -4.02
CA ASP A 38 -5.32 14.19 -3.75
C ASP A 38 -6.11 14.83 -4.91
N GLU A 39 -6.06 14.22 -6.09
CA GLU A 39 -6.72 14.73 -7.30
C GLU A 39 -7.92 13.87 -7.68
N LYS A 40 -7.92 12.60 -7.31
CA LYS A 40 -8.91 11.64 -7.74
C LYS A 40 -9.06 10.55 -6.68
N PRO A 41 -10.29 10.26 -6.23
CA PRO A 41 -10.50 9.25 -5.19
C PRO A 41 -9.91 7.88 -5.58
N ILE A 42 -9.41 7.16 -4.60
CA ILE A 42 -8.94 5.79 -4.80
C ILE A 42 -10.15 4.91 -5.15
N PRO A 43 -10.09 4.12 -6.24
CA PRO A 43 -11.20 3.25 -6.60
C PRO A 43 -11.61 2.31 -5.48
N GLN A 44 -12.91 2.14 -5.30
CA GLN A 44 -13.49 1.31 -4.23
C GLN A 44 -12.99 -0.14 -4.26
N GLN A 45 -12.63 -0.63 -5.43
CA GLN A 45 -12.13 -2.00 -5.58
C GLN A 45 -10.90 -2.29 -4.72
N TYR A 46 -10.10 -1.28 -4.42
CA TYR A 46 -8.90 -1.43 -3.59
C TYR A 46 -9.21 -1.55 -2.10
N ASN A 47 -10.45 -1.32 -1.70
CA ASN A 47 -10.86 -1.38 -0.30
C ASN A 47 -9.92 -0.60 0.63
N ASP A 48 -9.54 0.61 0.20
CA ASP A 48 -8.70 1.50 0.97
C ASP A 48 -9.41 1.94 2.25
N HIS A 49 -8.74 1.82 3.39
CA HIS A 49 -9.33 2.19 4.68
C HIS A 49 -8.26 2.53 5.71
N ALA A 50 -8.67 3.33 6.70
CA ALA A 50 -7.82 3.71 7.81
C ALA A 50 -7.69 2.55 8.80
N LEU A 51 -6.49 2.38 9.34
CA LEU A 51 -6.23 1.39 10.38
C LEU A 51 -6.47 1.98 11.76
N THR A 52 -6.68 1.12 12.75
CA THR A 52 -6.98 1.53 14.12
C THR A 52 -6.00 0.88 15.09
N GLY A 53 -6.16 1.20 16.39
CA GLY A 53 -5.32 0.65 17.44
C GLY A 53 -3.89 1.17 17.34
N ASP A 54 -2.94 0.26 17.47
CA ASP A 54 -1.51 0.59 17.42
C ASP A 54 -1.04 1.03 16.04
N LYS A 55 -1.89 0.87 15.02
CA LYS A 55 -1.59 1.29 13.65
C LYS A 55 -2.38 2.52 13.23
N GLN A 56 -2.93 3.23 14.20
CA GLN A 56 -3.68 4.47 13.93
C GLN A 56 -2.80 5.47 13.19
N GLY A 57 -3.37 6.13 12.18
CA GLY A 57 -2.63 7.06 11.32
C GLY A 57 -2.17 6.43 10.02
N LEU A 58 -2.17 5.11 9.94
CA LEU A 58 -1.83 4.38 8.72
C LEU A 58 -3.09 3.99 7.96
N ARG A 59 -2.93 3.74 6.66
CA ARG A 59 -4.00 3.26 5.79
C ARG A 59 -3.54 2.01 5.08
N GLU A 60 -4.51 1.20 4.66
CA GLU A 60 -4.26 -0.08 4.00
C GLU A 60 -5.12 -0.18 2.75
N LEU A 61 -4.55 -0.68 1.65
CA LEU A 61 -5.34 -1.04 0.48
C LEU A 61 -4.95 -2.43 -0.02
N HIS A 62 -5.84 -3.03 -0.80
CA HIS A 62 -5.66 -4.38 -1.36
C HIS A 62 -5.28 -4.28 -2.83
N VAL A 63 -4.05 -4.71 -3.16
CA VAL A 63 -3.57 -4.72 -4.55
C VAL A 63 -4.37 -5.76 -5.33
N GLY A 64 -4.93 -5.34 -6.46
CA GLY A 64 -5.71 -6.25 -7.29
C GLY A 64 -7.15 -6.42 -6.85
N GLY A 65 -7.57 -5.80 -5.73
CA GLY A 65 -8.96 -5.80 -5.33
C GLY A 65 -9.21 -6.32 -3.92
N ARG A 66 -10.46 -6.17 -3.48
CA ARG A 66 -10.91 -6.44 -2.12
C ARG A 66 -10.56 -7.85 -1.60
N LYS A 67 -10.62 -8.86 -2.47
CA LYS A 67 -10.38 -10.24 -2.07
C LYS A 67 -8.91 -10.63 -2.06
N SER A 68 -8.06 -9.75 -2.56
CA SER A 68 -6.63 -10.00 -2.59
C SER A 68 -6.04 -9.90 -1.17
N ASP A 69 -5.12 -10.81 -0.86
CA ASP A 69 -4.38 -10.76 0.40
C ASP A 69 -3.10 -9.94 0.28
N TRP A 70 -2.87 -9.31 -0.86
CA TRP A 70 -1.69 -8.46 -1.06
C TRP A 70 -2.02 -7.03 -0.66
N LEU A 71 -1.40 -6.56 0.42
CA LEU A 71 -1.70 -5.27 1.02
C LEU A 71 -0.57 -4.27 0.78
N ILE A 72 -0.94 -2.98 0.74
CA ILE A 72 0.01 -1.87 0.85
C ILE A 72 -0.40 -1.05 2.05
N ILE A 73 0.53 -0.81 2.97
CA ILE A 73 0.32 0.05 4.14
C ILE A 73 1.05 1.35 3.90
N TYR A 74 0.35 2.47 4.04
CA TYR A 74 0.90 3.79 3.75
C TYR A 74 0.32 4.85 4.68
N GLU A 75 0.92 6.03 4.65
CA GLU A 75 0.49 7.18 5.45
C GLU A 75 0.54 8.43 4.58
N ILE A 76 -0.47 9.29 4.73
CA ILE A 76 -0.50 10.61 4.08
C ILE A 76 -0.13 11.65 5.14
N ASP A 77 0.85 12.48 4.85
CA ASP A 77 1.30 13.55 5.72
C ASP A 77 1.49 14.82 4.89
N GLY A 78 0.50 15.72 4.94
CA GLY A 78 0.51 16.94 4.13
C GLY A 78 0.52 16.61 2.65
N ASP A 79 1.56 17.02 1.94
CA ASP A 79 1.72 16.77 0.50
C ASP A 79 2.55 15.51 0.20
N LYS A 80 2.81 14.69 1.23
CA LYS A 80 3.67 13.51 1.12
C LYS A 80 2.88 12.23 1.36
N VAL A 81 3.29 11.16 0.67
CA VAL A 81 2.83 9.81 0.98
C VAL A 81 4.05 8.95 1.33
N TRP A 82 3.94 8.23 2.44
CA TRP A 82 4.97 7.31 2.92
C TRP A 82 4.47 5.88 2.79
N PHE A 83 5.12 5.08 1.95
CA PHE A 83 4.81 3.66 1.84
C PHE A 83 5.63 2.90 2.88
N SER A 84 4.94 2.20 3.79
CA SER A 84 5.55 1.56 4.95
C SER A 84 5.88 0.09 4.73
N ARG A 85 4.89 -0.69 4.26
CA ARG A 85 5.01 -2.14 4.07
C ARG A 85 4.15 -2.60 2.92
N THR A 86 4.51 -3.74 2.32
CA THR A 86 3.64 -4.46 1.38
C THR A 86 3.87 -5.96 1.54
N GLY A 87 2.81 -6.74 1.40
CA GLY A 87 2.85 -8.18 1.56
C GLY A 87 1.49 -8.72 1.93
N THR A 88 1.44 -9.99 2.38
CA THR A 88 0.19 -10.60 2.82
C THR A 88 -0.14 -10.16 4.25
N HIS A 89 -1.39 -10.38 4.67
CA HIS A 89 -1.79 -10.13 6.07
C HIS A 89 -0.86 -10.86 7.03
N ASP A 90 -0.57 -12.13 6.74
CA ASP A 90 0.25 -12.93 7.61
C ASP A 90 1.66 -12.35 7.75
N GLU A 91 2.23 -11.87 6.65
CA GLU A 91 3.57 -11.28 6.65
C GLU A 91 3.62 -9.96 7.42
N LEU A 92 2.59 -9.14 7.28
CA LEU A 92 2.58 -7.77 7.84
C LEU A 92 2.07 -7.70 9.26
N TYR A 93 1.21 -8.64 9.66
CA TYR A 93 0.59 -8.63 11.00
C TYR A 93 1.05 -9.78 11.90
N ARG A 94 2.03 -10.53 11.48
CA ARG A 94 2.61 -11.62 12.28
C ARG A 94 3.32 -11.03 13.51
N ARG A 95 3.12 -11.69 14.64
CA ARG A 95 3.76 -11.30 15.90
C ARG A 95 5.01 -12.14 16.15
#